data_4d6fcc96f65d3d8cf445f3a311eb9111
#
_entry.id   4d6fcc96f65d3d8cf445f3a311eb9111
#
_cell.length_a   1.000
_cell.length_b   1.000
_cell.length_c   1.000
_cell.angle_alpha   90.00
_cell.angle_beta   90.00
_cell.angle_gamma   90.00
#
_symmetry.space_group_name_H-M   'P 1'
#
loop_
_entity.id
_entity.type
_entity.pdbx_description
1 polymer ?
#
loop_
_entity_poly.entity_id
_entity_poly.type
_entity_poly.pdbx_seq_one_letter_code
_entity_poly.pdbx_strand_id
1 'polypeptide(L)'
;EIVAAVAYLKEHPEIEHGKIRIGFNPDEEIGLGAHKFDVEKFGAQWAYTMDGGEVGELEFENFNAASAKICVKGRNVHPGYAKNKMINSIRVANRFCAMLPAHETPEHTEGYEGFYHLISFNGDVEQTTVAYIIRDHDRARFESRKKKIERFVSEINAEYGEGTATFELRDQYYNMREKIEPVMHIIDTAFAAME
;
A
#
# COMPACT_ATOMS: atom_id res chain seq x y z
N GLU A 1 -13.86 23.81 7.06
CA GLU A 1 -12.80 24.36 7.93
C GLU A 1 -11.85 25.27 7.16
N ILE A 2 -11.15 24.82 6.10
CA ILE A 2 -10.18 25.63 5.32
C ILE A 2 -10.77 26.99 4.87
N VAL A 3 -11.97 26.97 4.27
CA VAL A 3 -12.64 28.19 3.79
C VAL A 3 -12.98 29.14 4.94
N ALA A 4 -13.44 28.61 6.08
CA ALA A 4 -13.73 29.41 7.27
C ALA A 4 -12.45 30.04 7.87
N ALA A 5 -11.35 29.28 7.93
CA ALA A 5 -10.07 29.79 8.40
C ALA A 5 -9.56 30.96 7.53
N VAL A 6 -9.66 30.82 6.21
CA VAL A 6 -9.27 31.89 5.28
C VAL A 6 -10.19 33.12 5.38
N ALA A 7 -11.49 32.91 5.56
CA ALA A 7 -12.42 34.02 5.78
C ALA A 7 -12.06 34.79 7.08
N TYR A 8 -11.77 34.06 8.16
CA TYR A 8 -11.33 34.65 9.41
C TYR A 8 -10.04 35.47 9.28
N LEU A 9 -9.01 34.93 8.60
CA LEU A 9 -7.76 35.66 8.32
C LEU A 9 -8.00 36.95 7.52
N LYS A 10 -8.96 36.94 6.59
CA LYS A 10 -9.31 38.16 5.84
C LYS A 10 -10.01 39.22 6.70
N GLU A 11 -10.77 38.82 7.70
CA GLU A 11 -11.45 39.72 8.67
C GLU A 11 -10.49 40.20 9.75
N HIS A 12 -9.36 39.52 9.95
CA HIS A 12 -8.35 39.79 10.96
C HIS A 12 -6.97 40.08 10.36
N PRO A 13 -6.79 41.23 9.65
CA PRO A 13 -5.55 41.57 8.99
C PRO A 13 -4.36 41.81 9.94
N GLU A 14 -4.60 41.92 11.24
CA GLU A 14 -3.58 41.95 12.28
C GLU A 14 -2.87 40.62 12.50
N ILE A 15 -3.43 39.50 12.01
CA ILE A 15 -2.79 38.19 12.09
C ILE A 15 -1.78 38.07 10.96
N GLU A 16 -0.50 38.11 11.32
CA GLU A 16 0.58 37.94 10.37
C GLU A 16 0.66 36.48 9.88
N HIS A 17 0.71 36.30 8.59
CA HIS A 17 0.87 34.97 7.97
C HIS A 17 1.67 35.02 6.66
N GLY A 18 2.32 33.91 6.36
CA GLY A 18 2.98 33.72 5.07
C GLY A 18 1.97 33.50 3.93
N LYS A 19 2.49 33.14 2.76
CA LYS A 19 1.67 32.81 1.60
C LYS A 19 0.91 31.51 1.81
N ILE A 20 -0.40 31.58 1.77
CA ILE A 20 -1.31 30.43 1.89
C ILE A 20 -1.80 30.03 0.50
N ARG A 21 -1.75 28.75 0.19
CA ARG A 21 -2.33 28.16 -1.00
C ARG A 21 -3.30 27.06 -0.61
N ILE A 22 -4.41 26.98 -1.34
CA ILE A 22 -5.48 26.02 -1.08
C ILE A 22 -5.68 25.19 -2.34
N GLY A 23 -5.73 23.87 -2.18
CA GLY A 23 -6.05 22.93 -3.24
C GLY A 23 -7.20 22.03 -2.80
N PHE A 24 -8.15 21.80 -3.69
CA PHE A 24 -9.21 20.81 -3.53
C PHE A 24 -9.09 19.80 -4.68
N ASN A 25 -8.94 18.52 -4.33
CA ASN A 25 -8.83 17.44 -5.31
C ASN A 25 -10.14 16.66 -5.38
N PRO A 26 -10.67 16.38 -6.59
CA PRO A 26 -11.72 15.39 -6.77
C PRO A 26 -11.15 13.97 -6.73
N ASP A 27 -12.03 12.97 -6.71
CA ASP A 27 -11.70 11.55 -6.93
C ASP A 27 -10.76 10.93 -5.86
N GLU A 28 -10.75 11.46 -4.64
CA GLU A 28 -9.93 10.92 -3.55
C GLU A 28 -10.37 9.48 -3.22
N GLU A 29 -11.67 9.23 -3.08
CA GLU A 29 -12.29 7.94 -2.70
C GLU A 29 -11.99 6.78 -3.65
N ILE A 30 -11.58 7.08 -4.87
CA ILE A 30 -11.12 6.10 -5.86
C ILE A 30 -9.60 6.10 -6.04
N GLY A 31 -8.86 6.84 -5.20
CA GLY A 31 -7.40 6.91 -5.19
C GLY A 31 -6.78 7.61 -6.41
N LEU A 32 -7.49 8.46 -7.11
CA LEU A 32 -7.03 9.14 -8.32
C LEU A 32 -6.78 10.65 -8.15
N GLY A 33 -7.21 11.24 -7.06
CA GLY A 33 -7.20 12.69 -6.83
C GLY A 33 -5.84 13.36 -6.98
N ALA A 34 -4.79 12.76 -6.42
CA ALA A 34 -3.45 13.34 -6.42
C ALA A 34 -2.69 13.20 -7.75
N HIS A 35 -3.07 12.28 -8.64
CA HIS A 35 -2.29 11.94 -9.85
C HIS A 35 -2.16 13.06 -10.86
N LYS A 36 -3.08 14.01 -10.87
CA LYS A 36 -3.10 15.15 -11.81
C LYS A 36 -2.87 16.49 -11.12
N PHE A 37 -2.56 16.47 -9.83
CA PHE A 37 -2.30 17.68 -9.09
C PHE A 37 -0.93 18.24 -9.46
N ASP A 38 -0.90 19.47 -9.97
CA ASP A 38 0.31 20.16 -10.39
C ASP A 38 1.02 20.76 -9.17
N VAL A 39 1.88 19.97 -8.53
CA VAL A 39 2.64 20.34 -7.33
C VAL A 39 3.54 21.54 -7.57
N GLU A 40 4.19 21.61 -8.75
CA GLU A 40 5.10 22.74 -9.09
C GLU A 40 4.32 24.05 -9.21
N LYS A 41 3.20 24.03 -9.90
CA LYS A 41 2.32 25.21 -10.01
C LYS A 41 1.70 25.58 -8.68
N PHE A 42 1.36 24.59 -7.86
CA PHE A 42 0.88 24.83 -6.51
C PHE A 42 1.94 25.55 -5.68
N GLY A 43 3.22 25.16 -5.78
CA GLY A 43 4.37 25.91 -5.28
C GLY A 43 4.37 26.16 -3.79
N ALA A 44 3.89 25.21 -3.00
CA ALA A 44 4.03 25.19 -1.56
C ALA A 44 5.29 24.43 -1.15
N GLN A 45 5.94 24.83 -0.07
CA GLN A 45 7.11 24.12 0.48
C GLN A 45 6.69 22.86 1.23
N TRP A 46 5.56 22.92 1.93
CA TRP A 46 4.89 21.82 2.63
C TRP A 46 3.38 22.08 2.63
N ALA A 47 2.62 21.07 2.99
CA ALA A 47 1.18 21.16 3.07
C ALA A 47 0.64 20.32 4.23
N TYR A 48 -0.48 20.76 4.78
CA TYR A 48 -1.33 19.97 5.64
C TYR A 48 -2.51 19.47 4.81
N THR A 49 -2.77 18.18 4.86
CA THR A 49 -3.95 17.58 4.23
C THR A 49 -5.01 17.39 5.31
N MET A 50 -6.18 17.97 5.07
CA MET A 50 -7.32 17.83 5.98
C MET A 50 -8.28 16.80 5.39
N ASP A 51 -8.42 15.70 6.08
CA ASP A 51 -9.32 14.60 5.75
C ASP A 51 -10.14 14.20 6.99
N GLY A 52 -10.93 13.15 6.90
CA GLY A 52 -11.68 12.60 8.02
C GLY A 52 -10.77 11.91 9.04
N GLY A 53 -11.15 11.96 10.31
CA GLY A 53 -10.43 11.37 11.42
C GLY A 53 -10.92 11.92 12.76
N GLU A 54 -10.29 11.53 13.86
CA GLU A 54 -10.59 12.07 15.17
C GLU A 54 -10.03 13.49 15.34
N VAL A 55 -10.74 14.32 16.08
CA VAL A 55 -10.28 15.70 16.35
C VAL A 55 -9.00 15.66 17.18
N GLY A 56 -7.96 16.35 16.68
CA GLY A 56 -6.65 16.38 17.32
C GLY A 56 -5.69 15.27 16.84
N GLU A 57 -6.09 14.44 15.90
CA GLU A 57 -5.22 13.47 15.25
C GLU A 57 -4.33 14.16 14.20
N LEU A 58 -3.04 13.86 14.23
CA LEU A 58 -2.07 14.32 13.24
C LEU A 58 -1.17 13.17 12.82
N GLU A 59 -1.26 12.80 11.55
CA GLU A 59 -0.42 11.77 10.95
C GLU A 59 0.70 12.41 10.11
N PHE A 60 1.93 11.97 10.32
CA PHE A 60 3.09 12.40 9.53
C PHE A 60 3.90 11.22 8.98
N GLU A 61 3.34 10.02 9.08
CA GLU A 61 3.88 8.81 8.47
C GLU A 61 2.75 7.87 8.05
N ASN A 62 3.04 6.99 7.13
CA ASN A 62 2.13 6.01 6.58
C ASN A 62 2.90 4.73 6.21
N PHE A 63 2.20 3.68 5.82
CA PHE A 63 2.84 2.49 5.30
C PHE A 63 3.61 2.77 4.00
N ASN A 64 4.71 2.01 3.78
CA ASN A 64 5.14 1.68 2.42
C ASN A 64 4.15 0.67 1.84
N ALA A 65 3.78 0.81 0.59
CA ALA A 65 2.69 0.07 -0.03
C ALA A 65 3.07 -0.53 -1.38
N ALA A 66 2.77 -1.81 -1.55
CA ALA A 66 2.84 -2.48 -2.84
C ALA A 66 1.66 -3.43 -3.03
N SER A 67 1.41 -3.77 -4.26
CA SER A 67 0.53 -4.88 -4.65
C SER A 67 1.35 -6.00 -5.28
N ALA A 68 0.92 -7.24 -5.04
CA ALA A 68 1.47 -8.41 -5.68
C ALA A 68 0.34 -9.23 -6.31
N LYS A 69 0.53 -9.62 -7.56
CA LYS A 69 -0.36 -10.53 -8.27
C LYS A 69 0.43 -11.75 -8.68
N ILE A 70 0.03 -12.92 -8.21
CA ILE A 70 0.65 -14.21 -8.54
C ILE A 70 -0.32 -14.99 -9.43
N CYS A 71 0.15 -15.41 -10.59
CA CYS A 71 -0.59 -16.27 -11.50
C CYS A 71 0.06 -17.64 -11.52
N VAL A 72 -0.71 -18.67 -11.22
CA VAL A 72 -0.29 -20.07 -11.24
C VAL A 72 -0.97 -20.78 -12.39
N LYS A 73 -0.18 -21.40 -13.27
CA LYS A 73 -0.65 -22.24 -14.37
C LYS A 73 -0.60 -23.71 -13.94
N GLY A 74 -1.72 -24.38 -14.12
CA GLY A 74 -1.84 -25.82 -13.91
C GLY A 74 -1.63 -26.61 -15.20
N ARG A 75 -1.68 -27.92 -15.04
CA ARG A 75 -1.77 -28.88 -16.14
C ARG A 75 -2.91 -29.83 -15.85
N ASN A 76 -4.01 -29.61 -16.55
CA ASN A 76 -5.21 -30.42 -16.40
C ASN A 76 -5.05 -31.72 -17.23
N VAL A 77 -5.45 -32.84 -16.64
CA VAL A 77 -5.57 -34.14 -17.29
C VAL A 77 -6.76 -34.87 -16.67
N HIS A 78 -7.27 -35.88 -17.40
CA HIS A 78 -8.38 -36.71 -16.90
C HIS A 78 -8.02 -37.30 -15.51
N PRO A 79 -8.88 -37.17 -14.49
CA PRO A 79 -8.57 -37.56 -13.11
C PRO A 79 -8.13 -39.02 -12.97
N GLY A 80 -8.66 -39.94 -13.77
CA GLY A 80 -8.32 -41.37 -13.74
C GLY A 80 -6.86 -41.65 -14.17
N TYR A 81 -6.18 -40.70 -14.80
CA TYR A 81 -4.80 -40.83 -15.29
C TYR A 81 -3.87 -39.73 -14.76
N ALA A 82 -4.30 -39.04 -13.70
CA ALA A 82 -3.68 -37.81 -13.21
C ALA A 82 -2.38 -38.04 -12.41
N LYS A 83 -2.15 -39.25 -11.92
CA LYS A 83 -0.97 -39.59 -11.11
C LYS A 83 0.33 -39.14 -11.78
N ASN A 84 1.12 -38.32 -11.13
CA ASN A 84 2.40 -37.76 -11.60
C ASN A 84 2.30 -36.91 -12.88
N LYS A 85 1.10 -36.51 -13.30
CA LYS A 85 0.87 -35.73 -14.53
C LYS A 85 0.14 -34.43 -14.27
N MET A 86 -0.90 -34.45 -13.42
CA MET A 86 -1.72 -33.26 -13.13
C MET A 86 -0.95 -32.29 -12.23
N ILE A 87 -1.04 -31.03 -12.59
CA ILE A 87 -0.70 -29.89 -11.70
C ILE A 87 -2.00 -29.09 -11.51
N ASN A 88 -2.59 -29.16 -10.34
CA ASN A 88 -3.79 -28.40 -10.02
C ASN A 88 -3.37 -27.02 -9.54
N SER A 89 -3.68 -25.99 -10.33
CA SER A 89 -3.27 -24.61 -10.04
C SER A 89 -3.81 -24.08 -8.71
N ILE A 90 -5.03 -24.47 -8.30
CA ILE A 90 -5.62 -24.09 -7.01
C ILE A 90 -4.76 -24.62 -5.85
N ARG A 91 -4.35 -25.88 -5.92
CA ARG A 91 -3.53 -26.48 -4.86
C ARG A 91 -2.14 -25.84 -4.78
N VAL A 92 -1.54 -25.52 -5.92
CA VAL A 92 -0.23 -24.83 -5.97
C VAL A 92 -0.36 -23.41 -5.46
N ALA A 93 -1.40 -22.67 -5.84
CA ALA A 93 -1.68 -21.35 -5.33
C ALA A 93 -1.93 -21.34 -3.80
N ASN A 94 -2.69 -22.32 -3.30
CA ASN A 94 -2.89 -22.49 -1.85
C ASN A 94 -1.57 -22.80 -1.11
N ARG A 95 -0.69 -23.63 -1.71
CA ARG A 95 0.64 -23.86 -1.17
C ARG A 95 1.46 -22.57 -1.11
N PHE A 96 1.45 -21.75 -2.17
CA PHE A 96 2.10 -20.44 -2.15
C PHE A 96 1.59 -19.57 -0.99
N CYS A 97 0.27 -19.48 -0.83
CA CYS A 97 -0.31 -18.72 0.28
C CYS A 97 0.16 -19.24 1.66
N ALA A 98 0.27 -20.56 1.82
CA ALA A 98 0.74 -21.19 3.05
C ALA A 98 2.25 -21.02 3.34
N MET A 99 3.04 -20.57 2.36
CA MET A 99 4.45 -20.21 2.57
C MET A 99 4.64 -18.85 3.22
N LEU A 100 3.64 -17.97 3.13
CA LEU A 100 3.65 -16.68 3.82
C LEU A 100 3.35 -16.87 5.31
N PRO A 101 3.96 -16.06 6.20
CA PRO A 101 3.72 -16.18 7.64
C PRO A 101 2.26 -15.98 7.99
N ALA A 102 1.66 -16.96 8.65
CA ALA A 102 0.22 -16.98 8.94
C ALA A 102 -0.25 -15.86 9.89
N HIS A 103 0.68 -15.28 10.68
CA HIS A 103 0.41 -14.20 11.63
C HIS A 103 0.79 -12.80 11.10
N GLU A 104 1.37 -12.71 9.90
CA GLU A 104 1.67 -11.43 9.24
C GLU A 104 0.51 -11.03 8.31
N THR A 105 -0.69 -10.92 8.87
CA THR A 105 -1.93 -10.54 8.17
C THR A 105 -2.62 -9.41 8.93
N PRO A 106 -3.47 -8.59 8.30
CA PRO A 106 -4.10 -7.44 8.96
C PRO A 106 -4.82 -7.78 10.27
N GLU A 107 -5.45 -8.96 10.32
CA GLU A 107 -6.18 -9.43 11.50
C GLU A 107 -5.28 -9.89 12.67
N HIS A 108 -3.95 -9.96 12.47
CA HIS A 108 -2.98 -10.39 13.46
C HIS A 108 -1.87 -9.37 13.75
N THR A 109 -1.93 -8.20 13.11
CA THR A 109 -0.90 -7.17 13.22
C THR A 109 -1.50 -5.86 13.72
N GLU A 110 -0.68 -5.06 14.42
CA GLU A 110 -1.05 -3.76 14.95
C GLU A 110 0.11 -2.75 14.85
N GLY A 111 -0.21 -1.47 15.00
CA GLY A 111 0.78 -0.38 15.04
C GLY A 111 1.69 -0.38 13.80
N TYR A 112 2.99 -0.55 14.02
CA TYR A 112 4.03 -0.52 12.98
C TYR A 112 4.34 -1.88 12.35
N GLU A 113 3.58 -2.91 12.68
CA GLU A 113 3.78 -4.23 12.12
C GLU A 113 3.32 -4.29 10.66
N GLY A 114 4.16 -4.88 9.82
CA GLY A 114 3.83 -5.05 8.40
C GLY A 114 3.11 -6.37 8.13
N PHE A 115 2.38 -6.44 7.00
CA PHE A 115 1.55 -7.58 6.67
C PHE A 115 1.47 -7.87 5.18
N TYR A 116 0.98 -9.07 4.88
CA TYR A 116 0.48 -9.51 3.57
C TYR A 116 -1.03 -9.70 3.66
N HIS A 117 -1.79 -8.90 2.97
CA HIS A 117 -3.24 -9.03 2.92
C HIS A 117 -3.68 -9.71 1.63
N LEU A 118 -4.15 -10.95 1.71
CA LEU A 118 -4.75 -11.66 0.58
C LEU A 118 -6.12 -11.05 0.27
N ILE A 119 -6.23 -10.34 -0.85
CA ILE A 119 -7.45 -9.63 -1.24
C ILE A 119 -8.30 -10.37 -2.27
N SER A 120 -7.69 -11.29 -3.02
CA SER A 120 -8.45 -12.14 -3.93
C SER A 120 -7.76 -13.47 -4.20
N PHE A 121 -8.56 -14.50 -4.42
CA PHE A 121 -8.15 -15.83 -4.81
C PHE A 121 -9.17 -16.37 -5.80
N ASN A 122 -8.83 -16.41 -7.09
CA ASN A 122 -9.73 -16.81 -8.16
C ASN A 122 -9.05 -17.81 -9.10
N GLY A 123 -9.73 -18.90 -9.42
CA GLY A 123 -9.19 -19.83 -10.38
C GLY A 123 -9.88 -21.18 -10.42
N ASP A 124 -9.35 -22.04 -11.30
CA ASP A 124 -9.75 -23.42 -11.52
C ASP A 124 -8.52 -24.34 -11.58
N VAL A 125 -8.66 -25.56 -12.11
CA VAL A 125 -7.55 -26.52 -12.22
C VAL A 125 -6.45 -26.03 -13.16
N GLU A 126 -6.78 -25.23 -14.17
CA GLU A 126 -5.86 -24.81 -15.24
C GLU A 126 -5.13 -23.52 -14.88
N GLN A 127 -5.80 -22.58 -14.23
CA GLN A 127 -5.19 -21.30 -13.83
C GLN A 127 -5.80 -20.74 -12.57
N THR A 128 -4.95 -20.29 -11.65
CA THR A 128 -5.36 -19.57 -10.44
C THR A 128 -4.57 -18.28 -10.30
N THR A 129 -5.26 -17.21 -9.95
CA THR A 129 -4.66 -15.91 -9.64
C THR A 129 -4.94 -15.56 -8.19
N VAL A 130 -3.90 -15.16 -7.46
CA VAL A 130 -4.01 -14.60 -6.12
C VAL A 130 -3.45 -13.20 -6.10
N ALA A 131 -4.10 -12.30 -5.36
CA ALA A 131 -3.67 -10.92 -5.24
C ALA A 131 -3.49 -10.52 -3.77
N TYR A 132 -2.40 -9.82 -3.51
CA TYR A 132 -2.00 -9.33 -2.20
C TYR A 132 -1.79 -7.83 -2.19
N ILE A 133 -2.10 -7.23 -1.05
CA ILE A 133 -1.57 -5.95 -0.63
C ILE A 133 -0.44 -6.21 0.36
N ILE A 134 0.68 -5.53 0.18
CA ILE A 134 1.86 -5.61 1.06
C ILE A 134 2.04 -4.25 1.73
N ARG A 135 2.18 -4.25 3.06
CA ARG A 135 2.38 -3.05 3.86
C ARG A 135 3.50 -3.26 4.88
N ASP A 136 4.30 -2.26 5.08
CA ASP A 136 5.24 -2.15 6.21
C ASP A 136 5.65 -0.68 6.39
N HIS A 137 5.76 -0.21 7.61
CA HIS A 137 6.26 1.14 7.89
C HIS A 137 7.77 1.25 7.63
N ASP A 138 8.52 0.20 7.96
CA ASP A 138 9.96 0.16 7.73
C ASP A 138 10.30 -0.19 6.28
N ARG A 139 11.13 0.64 5.64
CA ARG A 139 11.51 0.49 4.23
C ARG A 139 12.28 -0.81 3.97
N ALA A 140 13.21 -1.18 4.84
CA ALA A 140 14.03 -2.37 4.64
C ALA A 140 13.20 -3.66 4.80
N ARG A 141 12.30 -3.69 5.80
CA ARG A 141 11.34 -4.79 5.96
C ARG A 141 10.37 -4.87 4.78
N PHE A 142 9.86 -3.74 4.30
CA PHE A 142 9.01 -3.69 3.11
C PHE A 142 9.68 -4.31 1.89
N GLU A 143 10.93 -3.93 1.58
CA GLU A 143 11.70 -4.52 0.48
C GLU A 143 11.95 -6.02 0.71
N SER A 144 12.23 -6.44 1.95
CA SER A 144 12.38 -7.85 2.31
C SER A 144 11.09 -8.64 2.06
N ARG A 145 9.91 -8.05 2.32
CA ARG A 145 8.60 -8.68 2.04
C ARG A 145 8.42 -8.95 0.56
N LYS A 146 8.75 -8.00 -0.30
CA LYS A 146 8.68 -8.18 -1.76
C LYS A 146 9.61 -9.28 -2.24
N LYS A 147 10.86 -9.28 -1.79
CA LYS A 147 11.82 -10.35 -2.10
C LYS A 147 11.38 -11.74 -1.62
N LYS A 148 10.61 -11.82 -0.54
CA LYS A 148 10.04 -13.08 -0.07
C LYS A 148 9.01 -13.64 -1.06
N ILE A 149 8.17 -12.78 -1.68
CA ILE A 149 7.26 -13.19 -2.77
C ILE A 149 8.05 -13.77 -3.95
N GLU A 150 9.07 -13.06 -4.42
CA GLU A 150 9.92 -13.50 -5.54
C GLU A 150 10.56 -14.87 -5.26
N ARG A 151 11.13 -15.02 -4.06
CA ARG A 151 11.73 -16.29 -3.64
C ARG A 151 10.71 -17.42 -3.62
N PHE A 152 9.52 -17.23 -3.08
CA PHE A 152 8.49 -18.26 -3.02
C PHE A 152 7.96 -18.66 -4.38
N VAL A 153 7.83 -17.72 -5.32
CA VAL A 153 7.52 -18.04 -6.71
C VAL A 153 8.63 -18.90 -7.33
N SER A 154 9.90 -18.57 -7.06
CA SER A 154 11.04 -19.39 -7.54
C SER A 154 11.02 -20.82 -6.94
N GLU A 155 10.68 -20.95 -5.65
CA GLU A 155 10.56 -22.25 -4.98
C GLU A 155 9.40 -23.07 -5.59
N ILE A 156 8.25 -22.47 -5.90
CA ILE A 156 7.14 -23.12 -6.61
C ILE A 156 7.59 -23.58 -7.99
N ASN A 157 8.31 -22.75 -8.75
CA ASN A 157 8.81 -23.14 -10.07
C ASN A 157 9.84 -24.26 -10.01
N ALA A 158 10.71 -24.28 -9.00
CA ALA A 158 11.65 -25.38 -8.77
C ALA A 158 10.94 -26.73 -8.50
N GLU A 159 9.79 -26.69 -7.78
CA GLU A 159 9.04 -27.89 -7.43
C GLU A 159 8.13 -28.41 -8.58
N TYR A 160 7.44 -27.50 -9.27
CA TYR A 160 6.39 -27.83 -10.25
C TYR A 160 6.81 -27.65 -11.71
N GLY A 161 7.95 -27.05 -11.95
CA GLY A 161 8.49 -26.74 -13.27
C GLY A 161 8.48 -25.24 -13.57
N GLU A 162 9.46 -24.80 -14.36
CA GLU A 162 9.63 -23.39 -14.74
C GLU A 162 8.38 -22.84 -15.43
N GLY A 163 7.97 -21.62 -15.05
CA GLY A 163 6.80 -20.95 -15.58
C GLY A 163 5.45 -21.41 -15.00
N THR A 164 5.45 -22.32 -14.03
CA THR A 164 4.23 -22.73 -13.30
C THR A 164 3.65 -21.54 -12.52
N ALA A 165 4.50 -20.75 -11.87
CA ALA A 165 4.09 -19.52 -11.19
C ALA A 165 4.81 -18.31 -11.77
N THR A 166 4.08 -17.22 -11.94
CA THR A 166 4.59 -15.90 -12.31
C THR A 166 4.05 -14.85 -11.35
N PHE A 167 4.73 -13.71 -11.25
CA PHE A 167 4.28 -12.63 -10.40
C PHE A 167 4.42 -11.26 -11.05
N GLU A 168 3.61 -10.31 -10.60
CA GLU A 168 3.73 -8.89 -10.83
C GLU A 168 3.78 -8.21 -9.47
N LEU A 169 4.81 -7.39 -9.24
CA LEU A 169 4.94 -6.52 -8.07
C LEU A 169 4.86 -5.07 -8.55
N ARG A 170 4.07 -4.25 -7.86
CA ARG A 170 3.93 -2.83 -8.16
C ARG A 170 3.95 -2.04 -6.87
N ASP A 171 4.96 -1.18 -6.73
CA ASP A 171 4.98 -0.19 -5.66
C ASP A 171 3.87 0.84 -5.89
N GLN A 172 3.17 1.22 -4.82
CA GLN A 172 2.07 2.19 -4.88
C GLN A 172 2.52 3.54 -4.31
N TYR A 173 3.04 3.52 -3.10
CA TYR A 173 3.58 4.69 -2.41
C TYR A 173 4.54 4.27 -1.30
N TYR A 174 5.27 5.25 -0.77
CA TYR A 174 6.24 5.05 0.29
C TYR A 174 5.86 5.86 1.52
N ASN A 175 6.40 5.46 2.69
CA ASN A 175 6.21 6.19 3.93
C ASN A 175 6.75 7.62 3.77
N MET A 176 5.89 8.60 4.04
CA MET A 176 6.25 10.02 3.93
C MET A 176 7.19 10.50 5.04
N ARG A 177 7.38 9.73 6.10
CA ARG A 177 8.25 10.07 7.24
C ARG A 177 9.64 10.54 6.78
N GLU A 178 10.27 9.83 5.84
CA GLU A 178 11.59 10.19 5.29
C GLU A 178 11.63 11.61 4.70
N LYS A 179 10.48 12.13 4.25
CA LYS A 179 10.34 13.50 3.71
C LYS A 179 9.98 14.52 4.77
N ILE A 180 9.34 14.10 5.84
CA ILE A 180 8.90 14.96 6.93
C ILE A 180 10.00 15.15 7.98
N GLU A 181 10.79 14.12 8.30
CA GLU A 181 11.88 14.20 9.30
C GLU A 181 12.81 15.43 9.14
N PRO A 182 13.24 15.84 7.93
CA PRO A 182 14.06 17.04 7.77
C PRO A 182 13.34 18.35 8.08
N VAL A 183 12.03 18.33 8.19
CA VAL A 183 11.17 19.53 8.39
C VAL A 183 10.18 19.36 9.54
N MET A 184 10.56 18.63 10.60
CA MET A 184 9.70 18.31 11.74
C MET A 184 9.05 19.53 12.40
N HIS A 185 9.64 20.73 12.24
CA HIS A 185 9.05 21.96 12.75
C HIS A 185 7.60 22.22 12.27
N ILE A 186 7.21 21.67 11.11
CA ILE A 186 5.81 21.79 10.64
C ILE A 186 4.87 20.92 11.47
N ILE A 187 5.34 19.77 11.94
CA ILE A 187 4.60 18.88 12.83
C ILE A 187 4.47 19.52 14.22
N ASP A 188 5.58 20.02 14.76
CA ASP A 188 5.61 20.71 16.06
C ASP A 188 4.66 21.92 16.07
N THR A 189 4.64 22.67 14.96
CA THR A 189 3.72 23.82 14.79
C THR A 189 2.25 23.38 14.78
N ALA A 190 1.93 22.26 14.11
CA ALA A 190 0.58 21.74 14.08
C ALA A 190 0.13 21.27 15.47
N PHE A 191 0.97 20.54 16.20
CA PHE A 191 0.66 20.12 17.57
C PHE A 191 0.43 21.33 18.48
N ALA A 192 1.30 22.35 18.45
CA ALA A 192 1.13 23.56 19.25
C ALA A 192 -0.15 24.34 18.89
N ALA A 193 -0.65 24.20 17.67
CA ALA A 193 -1.91 24.85 17.27
C ALA A 193 -3.16 24.05 17.70
N MET A 194 -3.01 22.77 18.06
CA MET A 194 -4.10 21.91 18.53
C MET A 194 -4.25 21.91 20.07
N GLU A 195 -3.23 22.36 20.82
CA GLU A 195 -3.27 22.57 22.28
C GLU A 195 -4.05 23.85 22.66
#